data_381026740c3742138ae91ff9cab14764
#
_entry.id   381026740c3742138ae91ff9cab14764
#
_cell.length_a   1.000
_cell.length_b   1.000
_cell.length_c   1.000
_cell.angle_alpha   90.00
_cell.angle_beta   90.00
_cell.angle_gamma   90.00
#
_symmetry.space_group_name_H-M   'P 1'
#
loop_
_entity.id
_entity.type
_entity.pdbx_description
1 polymer ?
#
loop_
_entity_poly.entity_id
_entity_poly.type
_entity_poly.pdbx_seq_one_letter_code
_entity_poly.pdbx_strand_id
1 'polypeptide(L)'
;MAQINNHEFYGLDTAYVEKHKELFDFFESQNLDVEINDDFTELKNVLTSKDKDDYAYKFDPTFESYLDSATGFVLYLRYNNEIVATYAAKKQSLPTFVKDMKLVYPGNYETIDDFPGQSAYSSCQWVSKNHRGKKWGRVLDHLKKNLCFDLMKCNTNFAIHKSDLRDYHVNHLAYSNSKRLAIIPNGDVGGAGEVIDKEYWIAYSSVTEWADKQSEVKTLYT
;
A
#
# COMPACT_ATOMS: atom_id res chain seq x y z
N MET A 1 3.08 -21.90 -5.25
CA MET A 1 4.40 -21.84 -4.55
C MET A 1 4.82 -20.40 -4.50
N ALA A 2 4.96 -19.81 -3.32
CA ALA A 2 5.36 -18.41 -3.20
C ALA A 2 6.78 -18.24 -3.81
N GLN A 3 6.90 -17.46 -4.87
CA GLN A 3 8.21 -17.09 -5.42
C GLN A 3 8.64 -15.79 -4.74
N ILE A 4 9.73 -15.87 -4.02
CA ILE A 4 10.32 -14.71 -3.39
C ILE A 4 11.59 -14.41 -4.16
N ASN A 5 11.54 -13.40 -5.02
CA ASN A 5 12.73 -12.90 -5.68
C ASN A 5 13.57 -12.19 -4.63
N ASN A 6 14.65 -12.84 -4.21
CA ASN A 6 15.60 -12.27 -3.27
C ASN A 6 16.40 -11.18 -3.98
N HIS A 7 15.96 -9.94 -3.81
CA HIS A 7 16.89 -8.84 -3.98
C HIS A 7 17.83 -8.77 -2.77
N GLU A 8 19.10 -8.50 -3.02
CA GLU A 8 20.13 -8.35 -1.95
C GLU A 8 19.68 -7.40 -0.85
N PHE A 9 18.74 -6.50 -1.15
CA PHE A 9 18.22 -5.50 -0.23
C PHE A 9 17.16 -6.05 0.74
N TYR A 10 16.40 -7.09 0.37
CA TYR A 10 15.28 -7.57 1.17
C TYR A 10 15.43 -9.02 1.61
N GLY A 11 16.47 -9.72 1.19
CA GLY A 11 16.89 -11.07 1.61
C GLY A 11 15.83 -11.84 2.41
N LEU A 12 14.67 -12.15 1.81
CA LEU A 12 13.70 -13.02 2.45
C LEU A 12 14.29 -14.42 2.47
N ASP A 13 15.03 -14.68 3.52
CA ASP A 13 15.58 -15.99 3.78
C ASP A 13 14.47 -16.95 4.29
N THR A 14 14.83 -18.20 4.37
CA THR A 14 13.94 -19.25 4.90
C THR A 14 13.43 -18.89 6.29
N ALA A 15 14.24 -18.22 7.13
CA ALA A 15 13.85 -17.86 8.49
C ALA A 15 12.71 -16.83 8.51
N TYR A 16 12.69 -15.86 7.57
CA TYR A 16 11.59 -14.92 7.44
C TYR A 16 10.29 -15.62 6.99
N VAL A 17 10.37 -16.53 6.04
CA VAL A 17 9.23 -17.32 5.56
C VAL A 17 8.66 -18.17 6.69
N GLU A 18 9.50 -18.84 7.46
CA GLU A 18 9.10 -19.63 8.63
C GLU A 18 8.45 -18.76 9.72
N LYS A 19 9.01 -17.57 9.99
CA LYS A 19 8.43 -16.61 10.94
C LYS A 19 6.99 -16.22 10.58
N HIS A 20 6.69 -16.14 9.28
CA HIS A 20 5.38 -15.75 8.73
C HIS A 20 4.67 -16.90 8.01
N LYS A 21 4.95 -18.13 8.42
CA LYS A 21 4.51 -19.36 7.73
C LYS A 21 3.01 -19.36 7.42
N GLU A 22 2.17 -19.03 8.39
CA GLU A 22 0.70 -19.02 8.21
C GLU A 22 0.26 -18.12 7.03
N LEU A 23 0.95 -17.00 6.86
CA LEU A 23 0.69 -16.06 5.77
C LEU A 23 1.09 -16.65 4.40
N PHE A 24 2.24 -17.30 4.34
CA PHE A 24 2.71 -17.95 3.11
C PHE A 24 1.91 -19.20 2.78
N ASP A 25 1.55 -20.00 3.78
CA ASP A 25 0.64 -21.16 3.62
C ASP A 25 -0.72 -20.72 3.06
N PHE A 26 -1.24 -19.55 3.47
CA PHE A 26 -2.46 -19.02 2.88
C PHE A 26 -2.29 -18.77 1.39
N PHE A 27 -1.23 -18.07 0.96
CA PHE A 27 -1.01 -17.82 -0.46
C PHE A 27 -0.88 -19.13 -1.25
N GLU A 28 -0.14 -20.09 -0.73
CA GLU A 28 0.01 -21.41 -1.35
C GLU A 28 -1.33 -22.15 -1.45
N SER A 29 -2.17 -22.13 -0.38
CA SER A 29 -3.49 -22.76 -0.38
C SER A 29 -4.45 -22.16 -1.41
N GLN A 30 -4.24 -20.90 -1.79
CA GLN A 30 -5.03 -20.21 -2.81
C GLN A 30 -4.42 -20.32 -4.21
N ASN A 31 -3.35 -21.10 -4.37
CA ASN A 31 -2.57 -21.21 -5.61
C ASN A 31 -2.08 -19.84 -6.12
N LEU A 32 -1.56 -19.03 -5.19
CA LEU A 32 -1.07 -17.69 -5.43
C LEU A 32 0.45 -17.66 -5.30
N ASP A 33 1.11 -17.06 -6.29
CA ASP A 33 2.52 -16.73 -6.20
C ASP A 33 2.69 -15.30 -5.71
N VAL A 34 3.57 -15.09 -4.73
CA VAL A 34 3.94 -13.77 -4.24
C VAL A 34 5.34 -13.43 -4.75
N GLU A 35 5.43 -12.32 -5.43
CA GLU A 35 6.69 -11.77 -5.92
C GLU A 35 6.97 -10.44 -5.22
N ILE A 36 8.20 -10.29 -4.71
CA ILE A 36 8.71 -9.03 -4.15
C ILE A 36 9.79 -8.53 -5.06
N ASN A 37 9.66 -7.29 -5.49
CA ASN A 37 10.56 -6.71 -6.48
C ASN A 37 10.87 -5.25 -6.12
N ASP A 38 11.99 -4.73 -6.53
CA ASP A 38 12.36 -3.31 -6.46
C ASP A 38 12.24 -2.60 -7.82
N ASP A 39 11.93 -3.34 -8.89
CA ASP A 39 11.63 -2.79 -10.20
C ASP A 39 10.16 -2.34 -10.30
N PHE A 40 9.97 -1.03 -10.32
CA PHE A 40 8.67 -0.40 -10.43
C PHE A 40 8.14 -0.29 -11.88
N THR A 41 8.92 -0.70 -12.86
CA THR A 41 8.54 -0.58 -14.28
C THR A 41 7.33 -1.45 -14.60
N GLU A 42 7.31 -2.69 -14.12
CA GLU A 42 6.18 -3.60 -14.30
C GLU A 42 4.92 -3.08 -13.61
N LEU A 43 5.06 -2.51 -12.41
CA LEU A 43 3.95 -1.89 -11.68
C LEU A 43 3.28 -0.79 -12.51
N LYS A 44 4.07 0.09 -13.10
CA LYS A 44 3.57 1.14 -13.99
C LYS A 44 2.76 0.54 -15.14
N ASN A 45 3.29 -0.47 -15.79
CA ASN A 45 2.62 -1.15 -16.91
C ASN A 45 1.29 -1.79 -16.45
N VAL A 46 1.26 -2.46 -15.31
CA VAL A 46 0.04 -3.06 -14.75
C VAL A 46 -1.02 -2.00 -14.48
N LEU A 47 -0.66 -0.92 -13.80
CA LEU A 47 -1.60 0.12 -13.39
C LEU A 47 -2.08 1.00 -14.57
N THR A 48 -1.31 1.09 -15.65
CA THR A 48 -1.70 1.85 -16.85
C THR A 48 -2.43 1.03 -17.90
N SER A 49 -2.21 -0.28 -17.96
CA SER A 49 -2.75 -1.17 -19.01
C SER A 49 -4.08 -1.82 -18.66
N LYS A 50 -4.36 -2.02 -17.37
CA LYS A 50 -5.55 -2.75 -16.91
C LYS A 50 -6.60 -1.79 -16.37
N ASP A 51 -7.73 -1.76 -17.06
CA ASP A 51 -9.02 -1.16 -16.67
C ASP A 51 -8.96 0.30 -16.19
N LYS A 52 -8.93 1.21 -17.16
CA LYS A 52 -9.06 2.66 -16.94
C LYS A 52 -10.27 3.04 -16.08
N ASP A 53 -11.26 2.17 -15.98
CA ASP A 53 -12.49 2.39 -15.21
C ASP A 53 -12.38 1.91 -13.75
N ASP A 54 -11.41 1.04 -13.42
CA ASP A 54 -11.38 0.38 -12.12
C ASP A 54 -10.45 1.03 -11.11
N TYR A 55 -9.44 1.73 -11.55
CA TYR A 55 -8.55 2.51 -10.71
C TYR A 55 -7.90 3.59 -11.55
N ALA A 56 -8.61 4.67 -11.72
CA ALA A 56 -8.00 5.88 -12.23
C ALA A 56 -7.09 6.53 -11.17
N TYR A 57 -6.18 5.79 -10.56
CA TYR A 57 -4.90 6.37 -10.32
C TYR A 57 -4.32 6.59 -11.71
N LYS A 58 -4.68 7.71 -12.28
CA LYS A 58 -3.82 8.33 -13.24
C LYS A 58 -2.46 8.33 -12.57
N PHE A 59 -1.62 7.43 -12.99
CA PHE A 59 -0.21 7.49 -12.67
C PHE A 59 0.21 8.83 -13.20
N ASP A 60 0.15 9.81 -12.32
CA ASP A 60 0.68 11.10 -12.62
C ASP A 60 2.18 10.90 -12.72
N PRO A 61 2.81 11.24 -13.86
CA PRO A 61 4.27 11.13 -14.02
C PRO A 61 5.04 11.79 -12.89
N THR A 62 4.47 12.78 -12.22
CA THR A 62 5.04 13.41 -11.03
C THR A 62 5.08 12.46 -9.83
N PHE A 63 4.27 11.40 -9.79
CA PHE A 63 4.39 10.32 -8.82
C PHE A 63 5.46 9.29 -9.19
N GLU A 64 5.97 9.28 -10.40
CA GLU A 64 7.06 8.37 -10.79
C GLU A 64 8.30 8.58 -9.92
N SER A 65 8.57 9.81 -9.49
CA SER A 65 9.65 10.09 -8.53
C SER A 65 9.49 9.35 -7.19
N TYR A 66 8.28 8.89 -6.88
CA TYR A 66 8.02 8.07 -5.71
C TYR A 66 8.41 6.62 -5.90
N LEU A 67 8.35 6.17 -7.12
CA LEU A 67 8.57 4.77 -7.45
C LEU A 67 10.04 4.50 -7.78
N ASP A 68 10.81 5.52 -8.16
CA ASP A 68 12.24 5.42 -8.49
C ASP A 68 13.16 5.41 -7.25
N SER A 69 12.63 5.20 -6.07
CA SER A 69 13.47 5.25 -4.87
C SER A 69 14.12 3.89 -4.61
N ALA A 70 15.44 3.86 -4.55
CA ALA A 70 16.24 2.69 -4.15
C ALA A 70 15.93 2.13 -2.74
N THR A 71 14.88 2.61 -2.09
CA THR A 71 14.50 2.28 -0.72
C THR A 71 13.08 1.75 -0.61
N GLY A 72 12.52 1.25 -1.70
CA GLY A 72 11.17 0.72 -1.79
C GLY A 72 11.10 -0.72 -2.30
N PHE A 73 9.91 -1.27 -2.30
CA PHE A 73 9.58 -2.56 -2.93
C PHE A 73 8.16 -2.54 -3.51
N VAL A 74 7.93 -3.44 -4.44
CA VAL A 74 6.61 -3.77 -4.99
C VAL A 74 6.29 -5.21 -4.64
N LEU A 75 5.04 -5.46 -4.31
CA LEU A 75 4.46 -6.78 -4.19
C LEU A 75 3.56 -7.03 -5.39
N TYR A 76 3.77 -8.14 -6.06
CA TYR A 76 2.86 -8.68 -7.05
C TYR A 76 2.26 -9.98 -6.53
N LEU A 77 0.96 -10.09 -6.61
CA LEU A 77 0.24 -11.34 -6.39
C LEU A 77 -0.14 -11.90 -7.74
N ARG A 78 0.32 -13.12 -8.06
CA ARG A 78 0.03 -13.78 -9.32
C ARG A 78 -0.92 -14.96 -9.10
N TYR A 79 -1.85 -15.09 -10.00
CA TYR A 79 -2.72 -16.27 -10.12
C TYR A 79 -2.71 -16.73 -11.57
N ASN A 80 -2.36 -17.99 -11.81
CA ASN A 80 -2.16 -18.53 -13.17
C ASN A 80 -1.21 -17.65 -14.04
N ASN A 81 -0.10 -17.21 -13.47
CA ASN A 81 0.90 -16.32 -14.08
C ASN A 81 0.41 -14.89 -14.39
N GLU A 82 -0.84 -14.53 -14.08
CA GLU A 82 -1.35 -13.17 -14.22
C GLU A 82 -1.21 -12.39 -12.92
N ILE A 83 -0.80 -11.13 -13.00
CA ILE A 83 -0.83 -10.23 -11.83
C ILE A 83 -2.28 -9.91 -11.53
N VAL A 84 -2.72 -10.30 -10.32
CA VAL A 84 -4.11 -10.12 -9.85
C VAL A 84 -4.22 -9.11 -8.71
N ALA A 85 -3.12 -8.79 -8.05
CA ALA A 85 -3.05 -7.71 -7.07
C ALA A 85 -1.64 -7.13 -6.99
N THR A 86 -1.58 -5.86 -6.59
CA THR A 86 -0.31 -5.14 -6.36
C THR A 86 -0.36 -4.36 -5.06
N TYR A 87 0.82 -4.12 -4.51
CA TYR A 87 1.04 -3.17 -3.42
C TYR A 87 2.47 -2.64 -3.53
N ALA A 88 2.71 -1.39 -3.13
CA ALA A 88 4.06 -0.83 -3.08
C ALA A 88 4.29 -0.10 -1.76
N ALA A 89 5.53 -0.09 -1.30
CA ALA A 89 5.97 0.71 -0.16
C ALA A 89 7.38 1.23 -0.37
N LYS A 90 7.67 2.40 0.21
CA LYS A 90 9.00 2.99 0.23
C LYS A 90 9.26 3.75 1.52
N LYS A 91 10.53 3.89 1.89
CA LYS A 91 10.93 4.79 2.98
C LYS A 91 10.68 6.24 2.57
N GLN A 92 9.86 6.93 3.35
CA GLN A 92 9.56 8.34 3.11
C GLN A 92 9.05 8.99 4.39
N SER A 93 9.58 10.17 4.74
CA SER A 93 9.04 10.96 5.85
C SER A 93 7.75 11.66 5.45
N LEU A 94 6.87 11.89 6.40
CA LEU A 94 5.61 12.58 6.16
C LEU A 94 5.81 14.01 5.63
N PRO A 95 6.74 14.83 6.14
CA PRO A 95 7.00 16.16 5.58
C PRO A 95 7.44 16.13 4.12
N THR A 96 8.32 15.19 3.75
CA THR A 96 8.75 15.03 2.35
C THR A 96 7.55 14.63 1.49
N PHE A 97 6.74 13.67 1.93
CA PHE A 97 5.55 13.27 1.24
C PHE A 97 4.58 14.44 1.02
N VAL A 98 4.30 15.23 2.08
CA VAL A 98 3.40 16.39 1.99
C VAL A 98 3.95 17.46 1.04
N LYS A 99 5.27 17.71 1.07
CA LYS A 99 5.91 18.62 0.13
C LYS A 99 5.67 18.21 -1.32
N ASP A 100 5.86 16.94 -1.62
CA ASP A 100 5.67 16.40 -2.96
C ASP A 100 4.19 16.46 -3.37
N MET A 101 3.28 16.08 -2.47
CA MET A 101 1.84 16.19 -2.71
C MET A 101 1.39 17.60 -3.07
N LYS A 102 1.94 18.62 -2.41
CA LYS A 102 1.63 20.03 -2.69
C LYS A 102 2.05 20.48 -4.09
N LEU A 103 3.07 19.87 -4.67
CA LEU A 103 3.49 20.17 -6.05
C LEU A 103 2.48 19.67 -7.09
N VAL A 104 1.82 18.56 -6.79
CA VAL A 104 0.85 17.91 -7.70
C VAL A 104 -0.57 18.37 -7.43
N TYR A 105 -0.93 18.49 -6.17
CA TYR A 105 -2.27 18.84 -5.70
C TYR A 105 -2.21 20.11 -4.83
N PRO A 106 -2.21 21.30 -5.44
CA PRO A 106 -2.29 22.53 -4.67
C PRO A 106 -3.62 22.58 -3.89
N GLY A 107 -3.55 22.83 -2.59
CA GLY A 107 -4.71 22.83 -1.73
C GLY A 107 -4.40 23.18 -0.28
N ASN A 108 -5.37 23.01 0.58
CA ASN A 108 -5.28 23.29 2.01
C ASN A 108 -4.83 22.04 2.76
N TYR A 109 -3.61 22.05 3.28
CA TYR A 109 -3.03 20.95 4.01
C TYR A 109 -3.07 21.22 5.52
N GLU A 110 -3.53 20.21 6.27
CA GLU A 110 -3.46 20.23 7.73
C GLU A 110 -2.01 20.17 8.19
N THR A 111 -1.73 20.79 9.33
CA THR A 111 -0.46 20.60 10.01
C THR A 111 -0.48 19.25 10.71
N ILE A 112 0.39 18.36 10.28
CA ILE A 112 0.55 17.04 10.87
C ILE A 112 2.02 16.89 11.25
N ASP A 113 2.27 16.59 12.52
CA ASP A 113 3.62 16.32 13.01
C ASP A 113 4.21 15.10 12.28
N ASP A 114 5.53 15.11 12.09
CA ASP A 114 6.21 13.97 11.50
C ASP A 114 6.12 12.76 12.42
N PHE A 115 6.19 11.60 11.81
CA PHE A 115 6.22 10.35 12.57
C PHE A 115 7.58 10.17 13.25
N PRO A 116 7.61 9.64 14.48
CA PRO A 116 8.87 9.39 15.15
C PRO A 116 9.67 8.30 14.42
N GLY A 117 10.94 8.58 14.18
CA GLY A 117 11.86 7.64 13.53
C GLY A 117 11.61 7.50 12.02
N GLN A 118 11.93 6.34 11.48
CA GLN A 118 11.81 6.07 10.05
C GLN A 118 10.38 5.65 9.69
N SER A 119 9.81 6.23 8.65
CA SER A 119 8.49 5.86 8.17
C SER A 119 8.49 5.29 6.75
N ALA A 120 7.48 4.49 6.44
CA ALA A 120 7.24 3.95 5.12
C ALA A 120 5.88 4.43 4.59
N TYR A 121 5.90 5.01 3.41
CA TYR A 121 4.71 5.31 2.63
C TYR A 121 4.28 4.10 1.83
N SER A 122 3.00 3.75 1.90
CA SER A 122 2.38 2.64 1.17
C SER A 122 1.38 3.16 0.15
N SER A 123 1.43 2.61 -1.06
CA SER A 123 0.55 3.00 -2.17
C SER A 123 0.32 1.85 -3.16
N CYS A 124 -0.32 2.15 -4.27
CA CYS A 124 -0.51 1.23 -5.40
C CYS A 124 -1.20 -0.07 -5.01
N GLN A 125 -2.08 -0.02 -4.00
CA GLN A 125 -2.96 -1.14 -3.69
C GLN A 125 -3.97 -1.30 -4.83
N TRP A 126 -3.89 -2.41 -5.51
CA TRP A 126 -4.83 -2.75 -6.56
C TRP A 126 -5.18 -4.24 -6.49
N VAL A 127 -6.42 -4.56 -6.74
CA VAL A 127 -6.90 -5.94 -6.91
C VAL A 127 -7.76 -6.00 -8.15
N SER A 128 -7.45 -6.92 -9.04
CA SER A 128 -8.19 -7.19 -10.26
C SER A 128 -9.68 -7.39 -9.97
N LYS A 129 -10.56 -6.82 -10.79
CA LYS A 129 -12.00 -6.83 -10.61
C LYS A 129 -12.59 -8.23 -10.37
N ASN A 130 -12.11 -9.21 -11.13
CA ASN A 130 -12.57 -10.59 -11.05
C ASN A 130 -12.12 -11.31 -9.76
N HIS A 131 -11.23 -10.70 -9.00
CA HIS A 131 -10.64 -11.28 -7.80
C HIS A 131 -10.97 -10.48 -6.53
N ARG A 132 -11.78 -9.45 -6.62
CA ARG A 132 -12.28 -8.71 -5.46
C ARG A 132 -13.18 -9.60 -4.60
N GLY A 133 -13.20 -9.33 -3.30
CA GLY A 133 -13.96 -10.13 -2.32
C GLY A 133 -13.22 -11.38 -1.81
N LYS A 134 -12.13 -11.80 -2.44
CA LYS A 134 -11.34 -12.97 -2.02
C LYS A 134 -10.38 -12.72 -0.84
N LYS A 135 -10.43 -11.55 -0.21
CA LYS A 135 -9.53 -11.11 0.87
C LYS A 135 -8.06 -10.92 0.45
N TRP A 136 -7.65 -11.27 -0.77
CA TRP A 136 -6.25 -11.26 -1.21
C TRP A 136 -5.53 -9.93 -1.02
N GLY A 137 -6.21 -8.81 -1.32
CA GLY A 137 -5.64 -7.48 -1.10
C GLY A 137 -5.37 -7.16 0.38
N ARG A 138 -6.19 -7.70 1.29
CA ARG A 138 -6.01 -7.52 2.74
C ARG A 138 -4.82 -8.33 3.25
N VAL A 139 -4.69 -9.56 2.78
CA VAL A 139 -3.57 -10.45 3.16
C VAL A 139 -2.26 -9.92 2.57
N LEU A 140 -2.30 -9.37 1.34
CA LEU A 140 -1.14 -8.71 0.73
C LEU A 140 -0.74 -7.44 1.50
N ASP A 141 -1.70 -6.67 2.01
CA ASP A 141 -1.43 -5.53 2.90
C ASP A 141 -0.74 -5.96 4.21
N HIS A 142 -1.14 -7.10 4.77
CA HIS A 142 -0.49 -7.67 5.94
C HIS A 142 0.98 -7.98 5.65
N LEU A 143 1.28 -8.68 4.56
CA LEU A 143 2.66 -8.95 4.16
C LEU A 143 3.45 -7.65 3.97
N LYS A 144 2.87 -6.67 3.29
CA LYS A 144 3.50 -5.37 3.06
C LYS A 144 3.88 -4.69 4.39
N LYS A 145 2.99 -4.69 5.39
CA LYS A 145 3.29 -4.10 6.70
C LYS A 145 4.41 -4.85 7.43
N ASN A 146 4.38 -6.18 7.40
CA ASN A 146 5.47 -6.98 7.98
C ASN A 146 6.82 -6.64 7.33
N LEU A 147 6.85 -6.48 6.00
CA LEU A 147 8.07 -6.08 5.30
C LEU A 147 8.53 -4.66 5.71
N CYS A 148 7.60 -3.71 5.82
CA CYS A 148 7.94 -2.35 6.28
C CYS A 148 8.55 -2.35 7.69
N PHE A 149 8.00 -3.11 8.62
CA PHE A 149 8.45 -3.12 10.00
C PHE A 149 9.65 -4.05 10.22
N ASP A 150 9.61 -5.25 9.67
CA ASP A 150 10.63 -6.28 9.92
C ASP A 150 11.92 -6.07 9.10
N LEU A 151 11.79 -5.74 7.81
CA LEU A 151 12.94 -5.63 6.92
C LEU A 151 13.38 -4.19 6.69
N MET A 152 12.47 -3.29 6.38
CA MET A 152 12.81 -1.87 6.19
C MET A 152 13.13 -1.17 7.52
N LYS A 153 12.78 -1.80 8.67
CA LYS A 153 13.00 -1.24 10.02
C LYS A 153 12.32 0.11 10.23
N CYS A 154 11.15 0.30 9.63
CA CYS A 154 10.36 1.50 9.82
C CYS A 154 9.63 1.47 11.17
N ASN A 155 9.49 2.64 11.79
CA ASN A 155 8.73 2.82 13.03
C ASN A 155 7.24 3.03 12.76
N THR A 156 6.91 3.57 11.59
CA THR A 156 5.54 3.87 11.17
C THR A 156 5.33 3.48 9.72
N ASN A 157 4.19 2.89 9.42
CA ASN A 157 3.69 2.69 8.06
C ASN A 157 2.44 3.56 7.85
N PHE A 158 2.40 4.30 6.75
CA PHE A 158 1.26 5.15 6.41
C PHE A 158 0.83 5.02 4.96
N ALA A 159 -0.44 5.32 4.72
CA ALA A 159 -1.05 5.37 3.40
C ALA A 159 -1.99 6.56 3.29
N ILE A 160 -2.22 7.02 2.06
CA ILE A 160 -3.17 8.09 1.77
C ILE A 160 -4.41 7.51 1.09
N HIS A 161 -5.56 8.01 1.46
CA HIS A 161 -6.83 7.60 0.88
C HIS A 161 -7.82 8.75 0.78
N LYS A 162 -8.86 8.60 -0.03
CA LYS A 162 -10.02 9.50 -0.04
C LYS A 162 -10.87 9.27 1.22
N SER A 163 -11.68 10.25 1.58
CA SER A 163 -12.55 10.19 2.76
C SER A 163 -13.49 8.97 2.78
N ASP A 164 -14.02 8.58 1.63
CA ASP A 164 -14.91 7.43 1.45
C ASP A 164 -14.24 6.06 1.71
N LEU A 165 -12.90 6.00 1.65
CA LEU A 165 -12.12 4.80 1.95
C LEU A 165 -11.59 4.73 3.39
N ARG A 166 -11.92 5.70 4.24
CA ARG A 166 -11.43 5.75 5.63
C ARG A 166 -11.73 4.46 6.41
N ASP A 167 -12.99 4.05 6.39
CA ASP A 167 -13.43 2.87 7.14
C ASP A 167 -12.78 1.59 6.60
N TYR A 168 -12.56 1.52 5.29
CA TYR A 168 -11.82 0.43 4.69
C TYR A 168 -10.38 0.35 5.22
N HIS A 169 -9.66 1.47 5.27
CA HIS A 169 -8.29 1.49 5.77
C HIS A 169 -8.20 1.13 7.26
N VAL A 170 -9.09 1.67 8.09
CA VAL A 170 -9.06 1.42 9.53
C VAL A 170 -9.58 0.02 9.88
N ASN A 171 -10.74 -0.37 9.33
CA ASN A 171 -11.43 -1.59 9.75
C ASN A 171 -10.99 -2.84 8.97
N HIS A 172 -10.54 -2.66 7.72
CA HIS A 172 -10.18 -3.80 6.87
C HIS A 172 -8.68 -3.93 6.60
N LEU A 173 -7.94 -2.83 6.54
CA LEU A 173 -6.49 -2.86 6.43
C LEU A 173 -5.79 -2.70 7.78
N ALA A 174 -6.54 -2.64 8.88
CA ALA A 174 -6.02 -2.60 10.24
C ALA A 174 -5.00 -1.48 10.49
N TYR A 175 -5.20 -0.30 9.90
CA TYR A 175 -4.50 0.89 10.34
C TYR A 175 -5.08 1.35 11.68
N SER A 176 -4.23 1.72 12.63
CA SER A 176 -4.66 2.08 13.98
C SER A 176 -5.24 3.47 14.06
N ASN A 177 -4.78 4.35 13.17
CA ASN A 177 -5.12 5.76 13.19
C ASN A 177 -5.52 6.25 11.80
N SER A 178 -6.38 7.26 11.77
CA SER A 178 -6.70 8.00 10.55
C SER A 178 -6.95 9.47 10.87
N LYS A 179 -6.37 10.38 10.08
CA LYS A 179 -6.47 11.82 10.26
C LYS A 179 -6.61 12.51 8.90
N ARG A 180 -7.37 13.59 8.82
CA ARG A 180 -7.45 14.39 7.60
C ARG A 180 -6.08 14.98 7.28
N LEU A 181 -5.69 14.90 6.01
CA LEU A 181 -4.43 15.41 5.50
C LEU A 181 -4.61 16.71 4.72
N ALA A 182 -5.57 16.72 3.79
CA ALA A 182 -5.74 17.84 2.89
C ALA A 182 -7.15 17.95 2.32
N ILE A 183 -7.52 19.17 1.93
CA ILE A 183 -8.67 19.48 1.09
C ILE A 183 -8.15 20.10 -0.19
N ILE A 184 -8.39 19.46 -1.32
CA ILE A 184 -8.00 19.92 -2.65
C ILE A 184 -9.24 20.53 -3.32
N PRO A 185 -9.29 21.86 -3.49
CA PRO A 185 -10.43 22.52 -4.10
C PRO A 185 -10.66 22.01 -5.54
N ASN A 186 -11.90 21.74 -5.90
CA ASN A 186 -12.29 21.26 -7.23
C ASN A 186 -11.53 19.99 -7.68
N GLY A 187 -11.06 19.19 -6.73
CA GLY A 187 -10.19 18.04 -6.98
C GLY A 187 -10.91 16.78 -7.44
N ASP A 188 -12.24 16.75 -7.44
CA ASP A 188 -13.05 15.58 -7.84
C ASP A 188 -14.32 16.00 -8.59
N VAL A 189 -15.02 15.03 -9.15
CA VAL A 189 -16.31 15.22 -9.80
C VAL A 189 -17.36 14.40 -9.04
N GLY A 190 -18.38 15.06 -8.56
CA GLY A 190 -19.50 14.43 -7.87
C GLY A 190 -20.40 13.62 -8.80
N GLY A 191 -21.32 12.87 -8.20
CA GLY A 191 -22.20 11.95 -8.93
C GLY A 191 -23.16 12.61 -9.93
N ALA A 192 -23.42 13.92 -9.78
CA ALA A 192 -24.21 14.73 -10.72
C ALA A 192 -23.35 15.50 -11.74
N GLY A 193 -22.04 15.26 -11.78
CA GLY A 193 -21.09 15.96 -12.64
C GLY A 193 -20.65 17.33 -12.10
N GLU A 194 -21.04 17.68 -10.89
CA GLU A 194 -20.56 18.87 -10.20
C GLU A 194 -19.11 18.72 -9.76
N VAL A 195 -18.36 19.81 -9.83
CA VAL A 195 -16.98 19.87 -9.33
C VAL A 195 -17.04 20.05 -7.81
N ILE A 196 -16.42 19.13 -7.08
CA ILE A 196 -16.40 19.11 -5.61
C ILE A 196 -14.97 19.11 -5.08
N ASP A 197 -14.83 19.54 -3.84
CA ASP A 197 -13.58 19.46 -3.12
C ASP A 197 -13.22 17.99 -2.83
N LYS A 198 -11.97 17.63 -3.04
CA LYS A 198 -11.46 16.30 -2.75
C LYS A 198 -10.75 16.28 -1.40
N GLU A 199 -11.25 15.45 -0.53
CA GLU A 199 -10.69 15.31 0.80
C GLU A 199 -9.77 14.08 0.87
N TYR A 200 -8.52 14.32 1.30
CA TYR A 200 -7.54 13.27 1.55
C TYR A 200 -7.31 13.06 3.03
N TRP A 201 -7.19 11.80 3.38
CA TRP A 201 -6.88 11.35 4.73
C TRP A 201 -5.59 10.55 4.72
N ILE A 202 -4.89 10.55 5.84
CA ILE A 202 -3.75 9.69 6.11
C ILE A 202 -4.18 8.62 7.11
N ALA A 203 -3.96 7.36 6.77
CA ALA A 203 -4.07 6.23 7.70
C ALA A 203 -2.67 5.78 8.08
N TYR A 204 -2.42 5.50 9.36
CA TYR A 204 -1.10 5.11 9.83
C TYR A 204 -1.15 4.19 11.04
N SER A 205 -0.10 3.40 11.20
CA SER A 205 0.16 2.59 12.38
C SER A 205 1.64 2.63 12.71
N SER A 206 1.95 2.69 13.99
CA SER A 206 3.29 2.41 14.50
C SER A 206 3.56 0.90 14.51
N VAL A 207 4.83 0.53 14.64
CA VAL A 207 5.22 -0.88 14.77
C VAL A 207 4.59 -1.56 15.99
N THR A 208 4.44 -0.83 17.10
CA THR A 208 3.81 -1.35 18.33
C THR A 208 2.31 -1.60 18.10
N GLU A 209 1.59 -0.60 17.59
CA GLU A 209 0.16 -0.75 17.27
C GLU A 209 -0.09 -1.86 16.24
N TRP A 210 0.81 -2.05 15.30
CA TRP A 210 0.73 -3.14 14.35
C TRP A 210 0.90 -4.51 15.03
N ALA A 211 1.88 -4.64 15.94
CA ALA A 211 2.08 -5.87 16.68
C ALA A 211 0.82 -6.29 17.46
N ASP A 212 0.12 -5.34 18.07
CA ASP A 212 -1.13 -5.58 18.79
C ASP A 212 -2.26 -6.06 17.87
N LYS A 213 -2.30 -5.55 16.63
CA LYS A 213 -3.36 -5.87 15.64
C LYS A 213 -3.08 -7.10 14.79
N GLN A 214 -1.87 -7.63 14.78
CA GLN A 214 -1.52 -8.79 13.95
C GLN A 214 -2.42 -10.00 14.20
N SER A 215 -2.82 -10.25 15.45
CA SER A 215 -3.70 -11.37 15.80
C SER A 215 -5.10 -11.24 15.17
N GLU A 216 -5.63 -10.03 15.08
CA GLU A 216 -6.92 -9.76 14.44
C GLU A 216 -6.84 -10.03 12.93
N VAL A 217 -5.75 -9.62 12.30
CA VAL A 217 -5.55 -9.80 10.85
C VAL A 217 -5.29 -11.25 10.49
N LYS A 218 -4.66 -12.03 11.37
CA LYS A 218 -4.45 -13.47 11.18
C LYS A 218 -5.73 -14.23 10.95
N THR A 219 -6.86 -13.80 11.53
CA THR A 219 -8.18 -14.42 11.27
C THR A 219 -8.63 -14.34 9.81
N LEU A 220 -7.91 -13.59 8.95
CA LEU A 220 -8.22 -13.53 7.53
C LEU A 220 -7.77 -14.77 6.77
N TYR A 221 -6.78 -15.49 7.28
CA TYR A 221 -6.13 -16.61 6.59
C TYR A 221 -5.94 -17.85 7.48
N THR A 222 -6.47 -17.84 8.69
CA THR A 222 -6.70 -19.02 9.53
C THR A 222 -8.20 -19.38 9.52
#